data_c2c54a5379c1ceafd60175a15c5106e6
#
_entry.id   c2c54a5379c1ceafd60175a15c5106e6
#
_cell.length_a   1.000
_cell.length_b   1.000
_cell.length_c   1.000
_cell.angle_alpha   90.00
_cell.angle_beta   90.00
_cell.angle_gamma   90.00
#
_symmetry.space_group_name_H-M   'P 1'
#
loop_
_entity.id
_entity.type
_entity.pdbx_description
1 polymer ?
#
loop_
_entity_poly.entity_id
_entity_poly.type
_entity_poly.pdbx_seq_one_letter_code
_entity_poly.pdbx_strand_id
1 'polypeptide(L)'
;VGGVEPQSETVWRQADKYNVPRIGYVNKMDRSGANYYEVVRQLKDVLGANPCPIQIPIGAEETFRGVVDLIKMKAIFWHDETMGAEYSVEEIPADLQAEAEEWRDKMLEALAECDDAIMEKYFDDPSTITEEEIMVAIRKGTLAMQINPMTCGSSFKNKGVQTLLDAVCAFLPSPEDTPAIEGTDPSDPDKIITRKPLFEEPLTALAFKIATDPYVGKLCFFRVYS
;
A
#
# COMPACT_ATOMS: atom_id res chain seq x y z
N VAL A 1 -7.15 -10.61 -12.39
CA VAL A 1 -7.56 -11.79 -13.16
C VAL A 1 -7.17 -13.07 -12.43
N GLY A 2 -5.92 -13.28 -12.03
CA GLY A 2 -5.49 -14.49 -11.27
C GLY A 2 -5.92 -14.50 -9.80
N GLY A 3 -6.12 -13.33 -9.20
CA GLY A 3 -6.39 -13.22 -7.78
C GLY A 3 -5.19 -13.65 -6.92
N VAL A 4 -5.49 -14.30 -5.78
CA VAL A 4 -4.48 -14.85 -4.89
C VAL A 4 -4.02 -16.22 -5.42
N GLU A 5 -2.75 -16.33 -5.77
CA GLU A 5 -2.12 -17.54 -6.31
C GLU A 5 -1.13 -18.12 -5.27
N PRO A 6 -0.66 -19.39 -5.41
CA PRO A 6 0.28 -20.01 -4.45
C PRO A 6 1.56 -19.21 -4.23
N GLN A 7 2.03 -18.48 -5.25
CA GLN A 7 3.17 -17.56 -5.09
C GLN A 7 2.85 -16.38 -4.18
N SER A 8 1.61 -15.87 -4.25
CA SER A 8 1.14 -14.79 -3.37
C SER A 8 1.16 -15.23 -1.91
N GLU A 9 0.70 -16.46 -1.62
CA GLU A 9 0.78 -17.04 -0.27
C GLU A 9 2.22 -17.13 0.25
N THR A 10 3.13 -17.60 -0.60
CA THR A 10 4.54 -17.75 -0.22
C THR A 10 5.16 -16.40 0.17
N VAL A 11 4.96 -15.38 -0.68
CA VAL A 11 5.48 -14.02 -0.43
C VAL A 11 4.79 -13.38 0.78
N TRP A 12 3.49 -13.63 0.94
CA TRP A 12 2.73 -13.11 2.08
C TRP A 12 3.26 -13.64 3.41
N ARG A 13 3.46 -14.96 3.50
CA ARG A 13 4.04 -15.61 4.70
C ARG A 13 5.47 -15.13 4.99
N GLN A 14 6.27 -14.85 3.97
CA GLN A 14 7.59 -14.25 4.16
C GLN A 14 7.48 -12.83 4.74
N ALA A 15 6.56 -12.03 4.23
CA ALA A 15 6.33 -10.69 4.75
C ALA A 15 5.86 -10.72 6.21
N ASP A 16 4.97 -11.67 6.58
CA ASP A 16 4.56 -11.87 7.97
C ASP A 16 5.73 -12.25 8.87
N LYS A 17 6.55 -13.21 8.43
CA LYS A 17 7.75 -13.66 9.16
C LYS A 17 8.71 -12.52 9.52
N TYR A 18 8.84 -11.54 8.64
CA TYR A 18 9.77 -10.41 8.81
C TYR A 18 9.08 -9.11 9.23
N ASN A 19 7.81 -9.17 9.60
CA ASN A 19 6.99 -8.02 10.00
C ASN A 19 7.08 -6.87 8.98
N VAL A 20 6.87 -7.18 7.69
CA VAL A 20 6.94 -6.21 6.60
C VAL A 20 5.56 -5.64 6.32
N PRO A 21 5.30 -4.35 6.61
CA PRO A 21 4.08 -3.66 6.20
C PRO A 21 3.90 -3.67 4.68
N ARG A 22 2.65 -3.75 4.24
CA ARG A 22 2.37 -3.91 2.80
C ARG A 22 1.08 -3.24 2.37
N ILE A 23 1.04 -2.82 1.11
CA ILE A 23 -0.13 -2.32 0.40
C ILE A 23 -0.48 -3.33 -0.69
N GLY A 24 -1.75 -3.60 -0.89
CA GLY A 24 -2.23 -4.39 -2.01
C GLY A 24 -2.59 -3.50 -3.21
N TYR A 25 -2.15 -3.91 -4.40
CA TYR A 25 -2.56 -3.29 -5.65
C TYR A 25 -3.16 -4.33 -6.60
N VAL A 26 -4.46 -4.24 -6.81
CA VAL A 26 -5.17 -5.12 -7.75
C VAL A 26 -4.94 -4.60 -9.17
N ASN A 27 -4.00 -5.23 -9.85
CA ASN A 27 -3.55 -4.84 -11.19
C ASN A 27 -4.40 -5.49 -12.29
N LYS A 28 -4.25 -4.97 -13.50
CA LYS A 28 -4.91 -5.48 -14.71
C LYS A 28 -6.44 -5.38 -14.65
N MET A 29 -6.95 -4.30 -14.08
CA MET A 29 -8.39 -4.05 -14.00
C MET A 29 -9.06 -3.87 -15.37
N ASP A 30 -8.26 -3.62 -16.40
CA ASP A 30 -8.65 -3.52 -17.81
C ASP A 30 -8.76 -4.85 -18.55
N ARG A 31 -8.42 -5.97 -17.90
CA ARG A 31 -8.43 -7.30 -18.52
C ARG A 31 -9.74 -8.04 -18.25
N SER A 32 -10.16 -8.86 -19.23
CA SER A 32 -11.32 -9.75 -19.05
C SER A 32 -11.15 -10.67 -17.85
N GLY A 33 -12.16 -10.82 -17.02
CA GLY A 33 -12.16 -11.56 -15.76
C GLY A 33 -11.58 -10.77 -14.58
N ALA A 34 -11.29 -9.48 -14.73
CA ALA A 34 -10.86 -8.64 -13.61
C ALA A 34 -12.01 -8.42 -12.62
N ASN A 35 -11.78 -8.75 -11.36
CA ASN A 35 -12.74 -8.55 -10.28
C ASN A 35 -12.01 -8.11 -9.00
N TYR A 36 -12.12 -6.84 -8.66
CA TYR A 36 -11.47 -6.25 -7.48
C TYR A 36 -11.99 -6.86 -6.18
N TYR A 37 -13.30 -6.93 -6.04
CA TYR A 37 -13.96 -7.37 -4.81
C TYR A 37 -13.67 -8.83 -4.48
N GLU A 38 -13.60 -9.67 -5.53
CA GLU A 38 -13.20 -11.06 -5.38
C GLU A 38 -11.77 -11.21 -4.87
N VAL A 39 -10.83 -10.36 -5.35
CA VAL A 39 -9.45 -10.36 -4.86
C VAL A 39 -9.38 -9.90 -3.40
N VAL A 40 -10.12 -8.86 -3.02
CA VAL A 40 -10.22 -8.40 -1.63
C VAL A 40 -10.75 -9.52 -0.72
N ARG A 41 -11.79 -10.24 -1.16
CA ARG A 41 -12.33 -11.39 -0.45
C ARG A 41 -11.30 -12.52 -0.31
N GLN A 42 -10.59 -12.87 -1.38
CA GLN A 42 -9.55 -13.91 -1.36
C GLN A 42 -8.39 -13.58 -0.43
N LEU A 43 -7.98 -12.32 -0.32
CA LEU A 43 -6.95 -11.90 0.65
C LEU A 43 -7.38 -12.22 2.07
N LYS A 44 -8.64 -11.99 2.40
CA LYS A 44 -9.21 -12.32 3.71
C LYS A 44 -9.33 -13.84 3.92
N ASP A 45 -9.95 -14.53 2.96
CA ASP A 45 -10.32 -15.94 3.12
C ASP A 45 -9.10 -16.89 3.03
N VAL A 46 -8.14 -16.59 2.13
CA VAL A 46 -6.99 -17.47 1.84
C VAL A 46 -5.76 -17.08 2.67
N LEU A 47 -5.49 -15.78 2.79
CA LEU A 47 -4.28 -15.29 3.46
C LEU A 47 -4.50 -14.91 4.92
N GLY A 48 -5.75 -14.87 5.38
CA GLY A 48 -6.08 -14.36 6.72
C GLY A 48 -5.72 -12.89 6.90
N ALA A 49 -5.59 -12.15 5.80
CA ALA A 49 -5.26 -10.73 5.81
C ALA A 49 -6.46 -9.89 6.26
N ASN A 50 -6.19 -8.65 6.66
CA ASN A 50 -7.23 -7.65 6.90
C ASN A 50 -7.16 -6.57 5.80
N PRO A 51 -7.71 -6.83 4.60
CA PRO A 51 -7.69 -5.87 3.51
C PRO A 51 -8.60 -4.69 3.84
N CYS A 52 -8.06 -3.48 3.74
CA CYS A 52 -8.75 -2.22 3.93
C CYS A 52 -8.79 -1.47 2.59
N PRO A 53 -9.86 -1.60 1.79
CA PRO A 53 -10.02 -0.84 0.56
C PRO A 53 -10.02 0.67 0.83
N ILE A 54 -9.05 1.38 0.26
CA ILE A 54 -8.97 2.84 0.26
C ILE A 54 -9.41 3.43 -1.07
N GLN A 55 -9.61 2.56 -2.06
CA GLN A 55 -10.13 2.88 -3.39
C GLN A 55 -11.03 1.74 -3.87
N ILE A 56 -12.03 2.08 -4.67
CA ILE A 56 -12.82 1.11 -5.43
C ILE A 56 -12.78 1.45 -6.93
N PRO A 57 -12.88 0.44 -7.83
CA PRO A 57 -12.79 0.70 -9.26
C PRO A 57 -14.05 1.34 -9.82
N ILE A 58 -13.88 2.21 -10.82
CA ILE A 58 -14.95 2.72 -11.68
C ILE A 58 -14.96 1.90 -12.97
N GLY A 59 -15.90 0.97 -13.05
CA GLY A 59 -15.94 -0.03 -14.10
C GLY A 59 -14.92 -1.16 -13.91
N ALA A 60 -14.99 -2.13 -14.81
CA ALA A 60 -14.07 -3.27 -14.86
C ALA A 60 -13.87 -3.69 -16.31
N GLU A 61 -12.80 -4.42 -16.59
CA GLU A 61 -12.48 -4.91 -17.94
C GLU A 61 -12.37 -3.75 -18.94
N GLU A 62 -13.06 -3.82 -20.05
CA GLU A 62 -13.04 -2.77 -21.09
C GLU A 62 -13.67 -1.45 -20.60
N THR A 63 -14.52 -1.49 -19.58
CA THR A 63 -15.16 -0.32 -18.99
C THR A 63 -14.37 0.34 -17.88
N PHE A 64 -13.20 -0.23 -17.49
CA PHE A 64 -12.37 0.33 -16.44
C PHE A 64 -11.79 1.69 -16.86
N ARG A 65 -12.22 2.75 -16.20
CA ARG A 65 -11.86 4.14 -16.54
C ARG A 65 -11.24 4.94 -15.39
N GLY A 66 -11.37 4.47 -14.16
CA GLY A 66 -10.91 5.21 -13.00
C GLY A 66 -11.11 4.48 -11.69
N VAL A 67 -10.95 5.23 -10.60
CA VAL A 67 -11.21 4.76 -9.24
C VAL A 67 -11.98 5.81 -8.44
N VAL A 68 -12.70 5.38 -7.42
CA VAL A 68 -13.19 6.25 -6.36
C VAL A 68 -12.19 6.21 -5.22
N ASP A 69 -11.69 7.36 -4.81
CA ASP A 69 -10.90 7.55 -3.60
C ASP A 69 -11.87 7.65 -2.40
N LEU A 70 -11.84 6.65 -1.53
CA LEU A 70 -12.72 6.55 -0.37
C LEU A 70 -12.30 7.47 0.78
N ILE A 71 -11.06 7.96 0.78
CA ILE A 71 -10.57 8.91 1.78
C ILE A 71 -11.16 10.29 1.51
N LYS A 72 -11.07 10.75 0.26
CA LYS A 72 -11.52 12.08 -0.18
C LYS A 72 -12.97 12.09 -0.68
N MET A 73 -13.56 10.94 -0.92
CA MET A 73 -14.86 10.78 -1.57
C MET A 73 -14.93 11.54 -2.90
N LYS A 74 -13.97 11.25 -3.77
CA LYS A 74 -13.86 11.81 -5.12
C LYS A 74 -13.57 10.70 -6.12
N ALA A 75 -14.02 10.90 -7.36
CA ALA A 75 -13.68 10.04 -8.47
C ALA A 75 -12.42 10.54 -9.18
N ILE A 76 -11.55 9.63 -9.58
CA ILE A 76 -10.32 9.91 -10.31
C ILE A 76 -10.40 9.19 -11.65
N PHE A 77 -10.35 9.94 -12.75
CA PHE A 77 -10.41 9.43 -14.12
C PHE A 77 -9.11 9.69 -14.85
N TRP A 78 -8.54 8.66 -15.48
CA TRP A 78 -7.34 8.77 -16.32
C TRP A 78 -7.73 8.93 -17.78
N HIS A 79 -7.04 9.84 -18.47
CA HIS A 79 -7.28 10.15 -19.88
C HIS A 79 -6.45 9.23 -20.78
N ASP A 80 -7.11 8.45 -21.66
CA ASP A 80 -6.44 7.52 -22.55
C ASP A 80 -5.60 8.24 -23.61
N GLU A 81 -5.96 9.46 -23.98
CA GLU A 81 -5.25 10.32 -24.96
C GLU A 81 -3.81 10.66 -24.51
N THR A 82 -3.58 10.73 -23.19
CA THR A 82 -2.26 10.98 -22.61
C THR A 82 -1.59 9.70 -22.09
N MET A 83 -2.09 8.54 -22.45
CA MET A 83 -1.63 7.24 -21.93
C MET A 83 -1.59 7.20 -20.39
N GLY A 84 -2.61 7.77 -19.74
CA GLY A 84 -2.74 7.81 -18.28
C GLY A 84 -1.74 8.74 -17.56
N ALA A 85 -1.03 9.61 -18.29
CA ALA A 85 -0.17 10.61 -17.66
C ALA A 85 -0.97 11.71 -16.95
N GLU A 86 -2.11 12.07 -17.51
CA GLU A 86 -3.02 13.07 -16.95
C GLU A 86 -4.28 12.40 -16.40
N TYR A 87 -4.79 12.95 -15.33
CA TYR A 87 -6.05 12.52 -14.71
C TYR A 87 -6.85 13.71 -14.20
N SER A 88 -8.15 13.55 -14.10
CA SER A 88 -9.06 14.52 -13.47
C SER A 88 -9.59 13.96 -12.14
N VAL A 89 -9.86 14.88 -11.23
CA VAL A 89 -10.56 14.60 -9.96
C VAL A 89 -11.94 15.23 -10.04
N GLU A 90 -12.96 14.41 -9.91
CA GLU A 90 -14.35 14.80 -10.14
C GLU A 90 -15.25 14.33 -9.00
N GLU A 91 -16.50 14.75 -9.01
CA GLU A 91 -17.51 14.19 -8.11
C GLU A 91 -17.78 12.72 -8.44
N ILE A 92 -18.13 11.93 -7.42
CA ILE A 92 -18.47 10.53 -7.63
C ILE A 92 -19.73 10.44 -8.51
N PRO A 93 -19.73 9.62 -9.56
CA PRO A 93 -20.94 9.36 -10.36
C PRO A 93 -22.11 8.92 -9.49
N ALA A 94 -23.30 9.45 -9.77
CA ALA A 94 -24.49 9.22 -8.93
C ALA A 94 -24.86 7.73 -8.78
N ASP A 95 -24.56 6.91 -9.77
CA ASP A 95 -24.78 5.45 -9.77
C ASP A 95 -23.77 4.69 -8.87
N LEU A 96 -22.65 5.33 -8.50
CA LEU A 96 -21.62 4.75 -7.62
C LEU A 96 -21.62 5.36 -6.21
N GLN A 97 -22.41 6.38 -5.96
CA GLN A 97 -22.42 7.10 -4.70
C GLN A 97 -22.73 6.18 -3.51
N ALA A 98 -23.78 5.37 -3.62
CA ALA A 98 -24.19 4.45 -2.56
C ALA A 98 -23.14 3.36 -2.30
N GLU A 99 -22.52 2.85 -3.35
CA GLU A 99 -21.42 1.86 -3.21
C GLU A 99 -20.18 2.49 -2.56
N ALA A 100 -19.83 3.71 -2.94
CA ALA A 100 -18.71 4.43 -2.34
C ALA A 100 -18.93 4.71 -0.85
N GLU A 101 -20.14 5.09 -0.45
CA GLU A 101 -20.53 5.29 0.95
C GLU A 101 -20.44 3.99 1.76
N GLU A 102 -20.94 2.87 1.21
CA GLU A 102 -20.83 1.56 1.84
C GLU A 102 -19.36 1.14 2.05
N TRP A 103 -18.50 1.31 1.03
CA TRP A 103 -17.10 0.94 1.15
C TRP A 103 -16.31 1.91 2.03
N ARG A 104 -16.68 3.18 2.07
CA ARG A 104 -16.13 4.12 3.04
C ARG A 104 -16.47 3.72 4.47
N ASP A 105 -17.70 3.33 4.73
CA ASP A 105 -18.13 2.86 6.06
C ASP A 105 -17.32 1.63 6.49
N LYS A 106 -17.16 0.63 5.62
CA LYS A 106 -16.29 -0.54 5.89
C LYS A 106 -14.83 -0.17 6.14
N MET A 107 -14.31 0.84 5.45
CA MET A 107 -12.97 1.36 5.69
C MET A 107 -12.88 1.99 7.10
N LEU A 108 -13.84 2.83 7.46
CA LEU A 108 -13.88 3.47 8.78
C LEU A 108 -14.06 2.46 9.91
N GLU A 109 -14.87 1.42 9.72
CA GLU A 109 -15.03 0.30 10.66
C GLU A 109 -13.67 -0.39 10.90
N ALA A 110 -12.95 -0.75 9.83
CA ALA A 110 -11.63 -1.35 9.94
C ALA A 110 -10.60 -0.44 10.62
N LEU A 111 -10.70 0.87 10.44
CA LEU A 111 -9.83 1.85 11.11
C LEU A 111 -10.20 2.03 12.58
N ALA A 112 -11.48 1.96 12.93
CA ALA A 112 -11.95 2.00 14.30
C ALA A 112 -11.41 0.83 15.14
N GLU A 113 -11.20 -0.34 14.54
CA GLU A 113 -10.54 -1.48 15.20
C GLU A 113 -9.05 -1.22 15.51
N CYS A 114 -8.42 -0.28 14.81
CA CYS A 114 -6.98 0.01 14.90
C CYS A 114 -6.65 1.29 15.67
N ASP A 115 -7.62 2.18 15.86
CA ASP A 115 -7.40 3.51 16.44
C ASP A 115 -8.58 3.96 17.31
N ASP A 116 -8.30 4.15 18.61
CA ASP A 116 -9.33 4.50 19.59
C ASP A 116 -10.00 5.86 19.30
N ALA A 117 -9.28 6.82 18.74
CA ALA A 117 -9.83 8.14 18.40
C ALA A 117 -10.80 8.05 17.21
N ILE A 118 -10.49 7.20 16.23
CA ILE A 118 -11.41 6.90 15.13
C ILE A 118 -12.62 6.12 15.66
N MET A 119 -12.40 5.15 16.55
CA MET A 119 -13.48 4.35 17.16
C MET A 119 -14.49 5.25 17.89
N GLU A 120 -14.02 6.18 18.72
CA GLU A 120 -14.89 7.09 19.45
C GLU A 120 -15.78 7.91 18.51
N LYS A 121 -15.20 8.51 17.48
CA LYS A 121 -15.93 9.32 16.49
C LYS A 121 -16.84 8.46 15.60
N TYR A 122 -16.42 7.25 15.25
CA TYR A 122 -17.21 6.34 14.42
C TYR A 122 -18.54 5.96 15.08
N PHE A 123 -18.54 5.77 16.41
CA PHE A 123 -19.75 5.47 17.15
C PHE A 123 -20.60 6.69 17.52
N ASP A 124 -19.98 7.87 17.61
CA ASP A 124 -20.71 9.12 17.93
C ASP A 124 -21.26 9.76 16.65
N ASP A 125 -20.40 10.19 15.75
CA ASP A 125 -20.73 10.77 14.44
C ASP A 125 -19.60 10.56 13.43
N PRO A 126 -19.68 9.55 12.53
CA PRO A 126 -18.66 9.28 11.52
C PRO A 126 -18.37 10.45 10.58
N SER A 127 -19.31 11.40 10.42
CA SER A 127 -19.13 12.56 9.54
C SER A 127 -18.09 13.55 10.07
N THR A 128 -17.74 13.47 11.35
CA THR A 128 -16.73 14.32 12.00
C THR A 128 -15.30 13.85 11.78
N ILE A 129 -15.12 12.64 11.22
CA ILE A 129 -13.78 12.10 10.95
C ILE A 129 -13.19 12.78 9.72
N THR A 130 -12.09 13.50 9.92
CA THR A 130 -11.42 14.25 8.86
C THR A 130 -10.54 13.37 7.98
N GLU A 131 -10.18 13.87 6.78
CA GLU A 131 -9.25 13.16 5.86
C GLU A 131 -7.90 12.92 6.54
N GLU A 132 -7.38 13.90 7.27
CA GLU A 132 -6.10 13.81 7.99
C GLU A 132 -6.13 12.70 9.05
N GLU A 133 -7.21 12.60 9.80
CA GLU A 133 -7.37 11.54 10.80
C GLU A 133 -7.42 10.16 10.15
N ILE A 134 -8.14 10.02 9.02
CA ILE A 134 -8.16 8.79 8.24
C ILE A 134 -6.76 8.43 7.76
N MET A 135 -6.02 9.37 7.19
CA MET A 135 -4.66 9.15 6.69
C MET A 135 -3.72 8.68 7.81
N VAL A 136 -3.79 9.31 8.98
CA VAL A 136 -2.99 8.92 10.16
C VAL A 136 -3.37 7.53 10.64
N ALA A 137 -4.66 7.20 10.71
CA ALA A 137 -5.14 5.90 11.15
C ALA A 137 -4.74 4.77 10.17
N ILE A 138 -4.85 5.00 8.85
CA ILE A 138 -4.39 4.05 7.83
C ILE A 138 -2.89 3.78 7.99
N ARG A 139 -2.08 4.84 8.13
CA ARG A 139 -0.63 4.68 8.34
C ARG A 139 -0.34 3.88 9.60
N LYS A 140 -0.93 4.23 10.73
CA LYS A 140 -0.76 3.56 12.02
C LYS A 140 -1.12 2.07 11.92
N GLY A 141 -2.31 1.75 11.39
CA GLY A 141 -2.76 0.38 11.21
C GLY A 141 -1.90 -0.42 10.22
N THR A 142 -1.36 0.23 9.18
CA THR A 142 -0.46 -0.40 8.20
C THR A 142 0.89 -0.72 8.83
N LEU A 143 1.51 0.22 9.55
CA LEU A 143 2.80 0.02 10.22
C LEU A 143 2.71 -1.02 11.34
N ALA A 144 1.57 -1.08 12.04
CA ALA A 144 1.28 -2.10 13.04
C ALA A 144 0.86 -3.45 12.44
N MET A 145 0.78 -3.57 11.11
CA MET A 145 0.33 -4.76 10.36
C MET A 145 -1.09 -5.23 10.72
N GLN A 146 -1.93 -4.33 11.21
CA GLN A 146 -3.32 -4.61 11.56
C GLN A 146 -4.23 -4.56 10.33
N ILE A 147 -3.92 -3.73 9.35
CA ILE A 147 -4.64 -3.60 8.09
C ILE A 147 -3.70 -3.63 6.89
N ASN A 148 -4.26 -3.94 5.73
CA ASN A 148 -3.57 -3.88 4.45
C ASN A 148 -4.34 -2.95 3.51
N PRO A 149 -3.90 -1.69 3.30
CA PRO A 149 -4.55 -0.78 2.37
C PRO A 149 -4.62 -1.39 0.96
N MET A 150 -5.79 -1.29 0.32
CA MET A 150 -6.02 -1.86 -0.99
C MET A 150 -6.32 -0.78 -2.01
N THR A 151 -5.58 -0.81 -3.10
CA THR A 151 -5.74 0.04 -4.28
C THR A 151 -5.94 -0.81 -5.53
N CYS A 152 -6.34 -0.21 -6.64
CA CYS A 152 -6.51 -0.93 -7.90
C CYS A 152 -6.16 -0.08 -9.11
N GLY A 153 -5.94 -0.75 -10.24
CA GLY A 153 -5.64 -0.05 -11.49
C GLY A 153 -5.18 -0.95 -12.62
N SER A 154 -4.64 -0.34 -13.64
CA SER A 154 -3.95 -1.00 -14.77
C SER A 154 -2.60 -0.33 -15.00
N SER A 155 -1.53 -0.97 -14.52
CA SER A 155 -0.18 -0.42 -14.68
C SER A 155 0.23 -0.30 -16.15
N PHE A 156 -0.21 -1.22 -17.01
CA PHE A 156 0.08 -1.16 -18.44
C PHE A 156 -0.53 0.08 -19.12
N LYS A 157 -1.73 0.49 -18.68
CA LYS A 157 -2.39 1.72 -19.15
C LYS A 157 -2.06 2.95 -18.29
N ASN A 158 -1.16 2.81 -17.33
CA ASN A 158 -0.79 3.85 -16.36
C ASN A 158 -1.99 4.45 -15.60
N LYS A 159 -3.05 3.66 -15.39
CA LYS A 159 -4.24 4.06 -14.62
C LYS A 159 -4.12 3.56 -13.17
N GLY A 160 -4.15 4.46 -12.19
CA GLY A 160 -4.03 4.13 -10.77
C GLY A 160 -2.59 3.98 -10.25
N VAL A 161 -1.57 4.22 -11.08
CA VAL A 161 -0.16 4.12 -10.65
C VAL A 161 0.24 5.29 -9.77
N GLN A 162 -0.16 6.51 -10.13
CA GLN A 162 0.13 7.71 -9.35
C GLN A 162 -0.44 7.61 -7.94
N THR A 163 -1.71 7.23 -7.82
CA THR A 163 -2.39 7.07 -6.52
C THR A 163 -1.79 5.93 -5.69
N LEU A 164 -1.28 4.86 -6.32
CA LEU A 164 -0.52 3.82 -5.63
C LEU A 164 0.80 4.38 -5.07
N LEU A 165 1.55 5.17 -5.85
CA LEU A 165 2.81 5.76 -5.40
C LEU A 165 2.58 6.75 -4.26
N ASP A 166 1.51 7.55 -4.32
CA ASP A 166 1.10 8.42 -3.22
C ASP A 166 0.77 7.61 -1.96
N ALA A 167 0.05 6.50 -2.09
CA ALA A 167 -0.24 5.59 -0.98
C ALA A 167 1.03 4.95 -0.39
N VAL A 168 2.01 4.58 -1.23
CA VAL A 168 3.33 4.09 -0.76
C VAL A 168 4.03 5.14 0.10
N CYS A 169 4.08 6.39 -0.36
CA CYS A 169 4.69 7.49 0.39
C CYS A 169 3.93 7.80 1.68
N ALA A 170 2.60 7.73 1.66
CA ALA A 170 1.77 8.06 2.80
C ALA A 170 1.75 6.98 3.89
N PHE A 171 1.71 5.70 3.52
CA PHE A 171 1.33 4.62 4.45
C PHE A 171 2.44 3.60 4.73
N LEU A 172 3.48 3.47 3.89
CA LEU A 172 4.57 2.56 4.16
C LEU A 172 5.67 3.21 5.02
N PRO A 173 6.47 2.40 5.75
CA PRO A 173 7.51 2.93 6.61
C PRO A 173 8.63 3.59 5.81
N SER A 174 9.08 4.73 6.30
CA SER A 174 10.36 5.32 5.90
C SER A 174 11.51 4.63 6.63
N PRO A 175 12.78 4.85 6.26
CA PRO A 175 13.91 4.38 7.05
C PRO A 175 13.86 4.82 8.52
N GLU A 176 13.32 6.00 8.81
CA GLU A 176 13.19 6.54 10.17
C GLU A 176 12.15 5.80 11.03
N ASP A 177 11.16 5.16 10.40
CA ASP A 177 10.15 4.34 11.09
C ASP A 177 10.68 2.93 11.44
N THR A 178 11.88 2.57 10.93
CA THR A 178 12.45 1.25 11.15
C THR A 178 13.38 1.24 12.37
N PRO A 179 13.48 0.10 13.10
CA PRO A 179 14.44 -0.01 14.18
C PRO A 179 15.87 0.23 13.69
N ALA A 180 16.70 0.75 14.59
CA ALA A 180 18.14 0.85 14.33
C ALA A 180 18.71 -0.52 13.96
N ILE A 181 19.63 -0.56 12.99
CA ILE A 181 20.27 -1.81 12.62
C ILE A 181 21.35 -2.17 13.64
N GLU A 182 21.45 -3.45 13.95
CA GLU A 182 22.47 -4.00 14.83
C GLU A 182 23.49 -4.82 14.03
N GLY A 183 24.74 -4.70 14.39
CA GLY A 183 25.83 -5.49 13.86
C GLY A 183 26.86 -5.77 14.95
N THR A 184 27.87 -6.59 14.65
CA THR A 184 28.96 -6.89 15.58
C THR A 184 30.26 -6.18 15.15
N ASP A 185 31.06 -5.78 16.12
CA ASP A 185 32.39 -5.23 15.86
C ASP A 185 33.27 -6.34 15.27
N PRO A 186 33.96 -6.13 14.12
CA PRO A 186 34.85 -7.13 13.55
C PRO A 186 36.03 -7.52 14.46
N SER A 187 36.40 -6.63 15.36
CA SER A 187 37.50 -6.87 16.31
C SER A 187 37.04 -7.49 17.65
N ASP A 188 35.74 -7.43 17.94
CA ASP A 188 35.13 -7.96 19.16
C ASP A 188 33.72 -8.47 18.87
N PRO A 189 33.55 -9.78 18.62
CA PRO A 189 32.24 -10.38 18.28
C PRO A 189 31.19 -10.22 19.38
N ASP A 190 31.55 -9.99 20.60
CA ASP A 190 30.62 -9.82 21.72
C ASP A 190 30.12 -8.36 21.82
N LYS A 191 30.75 -7.44 21.08
CA LYS A 191 30.38 -6.02 21.06
C LYS A 191 29.35 -5.75 19.97
N ILE A 192 28.13 -5.45 20.39
CA ILE A 192 27.06 -5.02 19.48
C ILE A 192 27.23 -3.53 19.15
N ILE A 193 27.16 -3.22 17.87
CA ILE A 193 27.16 -1.85 17.34
C ILE A 193 25.78 -1.59 16.77
N THR A 194 25.12 -0.54 17.23
CA THR A 194 23.81 -0.09 16.74
C THR A 194 23.97 1.14 15.86
N ARG A 195 23.26 1.22 14.75
CA ARG A 195 23.20 2.39 13.86
C ARG A 195 21.76 2.80 13.62
N LYS A 196 21.48 4.07 13.84
CA LYS A 196 20.20 4.70 13.50
C LYS A 196 20.23 5.18 12.05
N PRO A 197 19.08 5.25 11.36
CA PRO A 197 19.01 5.78 9.99
C PRO A 197 19.03 7.32 9.97
N LEU A 198 20.13 7.91 10.46
CA LEU A 198 20.33 9.36 10.58
C LEU A 198 21.57 9.78 9.78
N PHE A 199 21.55 10.99 9.22
CA PHE A 199 22.65 11.53 8.42
C PHE A 199 23.95 11.76 9.22
N GLU A 200 23.84 11.96 10.53
CA GLU A 200 24.97 12.19 11.44
C GLU A 200 25.68 10.89 11.84
N GLU A 201 25.05 9.74 11.60
CA GLU A 201 25.65 8.44 11.91
C GLU A 201 26.73 8.07 10.88
N PRO A 202 27.75 7.30 11.28
CA PRO A 202 28.74 6.79 10.33
C PRO A 202 28.09 5.92 9.25
N LEU A 203 28.50 6.10 7.98
CA LEU A 203 28.02 5.32 6.87
C LEU A 203 28.06 3.82 7.17
N THR A 204 26.92 3.20 7.13
CA THR A 204 26.74 1.77 7.33
C THR A 204 25.91 1.17 6.20
N ALA A 205 26.46 0.17 5.54
CA ALA A 205 25.81 -0.47 4.40
C ALA A 205 26.05 -1.98 4.38
N LEU A 206 25.10 -2.74 3.84
CA LEU A 206 25.22 -4.18 3.61
C LEU A 206 25.28 -4.45 2.11
N ALA A 207 26.39 -5.01 1.63
CA ALA A 207 26.49 -5.55 0.28
C ALA A 207 25.78 -6.92 0.23
N PHE A 208 24.72 -7.04 -0.55
CA PHE A 208 23.85 -8.24 -0.56
C PHE A 208 23.78 -8.97 -1.89
N LYS A 209 24.27 -8.36 -2.98
CA LYS A 209 24.22 -8.97 -4.32
C LYS A 209 25.36 -8.49 -5.21
N ILE A 210 25.97 -9.43 -5.94
CA ILE A 210 26.88 -9.12 -7.04
C ILE A 210 26.18 -9.57 -8.34
N ALA A 211 26.18 -8.70 -9.34
CA ALA A 211 25.66 -8.99 -10.68
C ALA A 211 26.68 -8.57 -11.73
N THR A 212 26.56 -9.13 -12.94
CA THR A 212 27.38 -8.71 -14.09
C THR A 212 26.49 -7.98 -15.08
N ASP A 213 26.90 -6.79 -15.43
CA ASP A 213 26.28 -5.98 -16.48
C ASP A 213 27.17 -6.02 -17.74
N PRO A 214 26.61 -6.21 -18.95
CA PRO A 214 27.39 -6.29 -20.18
C PRO A 214 28.19 -5.02 -20.52
N TYR A 215 27.76 -3.85 -20.02
CA TYR A 215 28.36 -2.56 -20.35
C TYR A 215 29.27 -2.01 -19.26
N VAL A 216 28.94 -2.23 -18.00
CA VAL A 216 29.67 -1.65 -16.84
C VAL A 216 30.48 -2.69 -16.08
N GLY A 217 30.32 -3.97 -16.40
CA GLY A 217 31.07 -5.06 -15.74
C GLY A 217 30.44 -5.53 -14.43
N LYS A 218 31.24 -5.74 -13.39
CA LYS A 218 30.72 -6.24 -12.10
C LYS A 218 30.08 -5.11 -11.29
N LEU A 219 28.84 -5.32 -10.88
CA LEU A 219 28.06 -4.43 -10.03
C LEU A 219 27.92 -5.07 -8.65
N CYS A 220 28.15 -4.30 -7.61
CA CYS A 220 27.84 -4.67 -6.24
C CYS A 220 26.63 -3.85 -5.76
N PHE A 221 25.53 -4.54 -5.43
CA PHE A 221 24.35 -3.91 -4.85
C PHE A 221 24.48 -3.89 -3.35
N PHE A 222 24.29 -2.73 -2.75
CA PHE A 222 24.32 -2.57 -1.30
C PHE A 222 23.14 -1.72 -0.83
N ARG A 223 22.67 -2.02 0.38
CA ARG A 223 21.66 -1.22 1.06
C ARG A 223 22.37 -0.34 2.09
N VAL A 224 22.16 0.96 1.99
CA VAL A 224 22.61 1.93 2.98
C VAL A 224 21.60 1.96 4.13
N TYR A 225 22.12 1.97 5.37
CA TYR A 225 21.33 2.04 6.59
C TYR A 225 21.53 3.35 7.36
N SER A 226 22.72 3.95 7.21
CA SER A 226 23.05 5.27 7.77
C SER A 226 24.18 5.95 7.01
#